data_0511bd3c4b6977874e403efbe8c2da7b
#
_entry.id   0511bd3c4b6977874e403efbe8c2da7b
#
_cell.length_a   1.000
_cell.length_b   1.000
_cell.length_c   1.000
_cell.angle_alpha   90.00
_cell.angle_beta   90.00
_cell.angle_gamma   90.00
#
_symmetry.space_group_name_H-M   'P 1'
#
loop_
_entity.id
_entity.type
_entity.pdbx_description
1 polymer ?
#
loop_
_entity_poly.entity_id
_entity_poly.type
_entity_poly.pdbx_seq_one_letter_code
_entity_poly.pdbx_strand_id
1 'polypeptide(L)'
;MRRITLSALLLVGASLIAGDAAKDLPKFSGSDYQKYWTDACSRCHGANGSGRDNSGKPLPDNGFDFTDSRKANKKKDSDWVKITLEGKDKMPAFKDKMAPADVEKMIPIMRKFAAK
;
A
#
# COMPACT_ATOMS: atom_id res chain seq x y z
N MET A 1 19.73 -1.85 58.92
CA MET A 1 19.19 -1.02 57.82
C MET A 1 19.30 -1.81 56.55
N ARG A 2 18.18 -2.39 56.13
CA ARG A 2 18.09 -3.13 54.85
C ARG A 2 17.62 -2.15 53.81
N ARG A 3 18.45 -1.88 52.82
CA ARG A 3 18.05 -1.15 51.63
C ARG A 3 17.36 -2.13 50.66
N ILE A 4 16.07 -1.92 50.50
CA ILE A 4 15.28 -2.62 49.49
C ILE A 4 15.47 -1.87 48.19
N THR A 5 16.23 -2.45 47.27
CA THR A 5 16.31 -1.97 45.90
C THR A 5 15.11 -2.50 45.17
N LEU A 6 14.14 -1.64 44.88
CA LEU A 6 13.07 -1.94 43.96
C LEU A 6 13.65 -1.93 42.55
N SER A 7 13.86 -3.11 41.99
CA SER A 7 14.09 -3.25 40.56
C SER A 7 12.77 -3.00 39.85
N ALA A 8 12.65 -1.84 39.25
CA ALA A 8 11.57 -1.56 38.34
C ALA A 8 11.79 -2.40 37.06
N LEU A 9 10.99 -3.45 36.92
CA LEU A 9 10.94 -4.24 35.69
C LEU A 9 10.19 -3.42 34.65
N LEU A 10 10.93 -2.76 33.77
CA LEU A 10 10.37 -2.12 32.59
C LEU A 10 9.93 -3.22 31.62
N LEU A 11 8.65 -3.56 31.66
CA LEU A 11 8.00 -4.31 30.60
C LEU A 11 7.88 -3.40 29.38
N VAL A 12 8.86 -3.47 28.49
CA VAL A 12 8.72 -2.93 27.15
C VAL A 12 7.78 -3.86 26.42
N GLY A 13 6.50 -3.54 26.45
CA GLY A 13 5.51 -4.19 25.60
C GLY A 13 5.84 -3.88 24.15
N ALA A 14 6.50 -4.82 23.46
CA ALA A 14 6.58 -4.76 22.01
C ALA A 14 5.17 -4.97 21.48
N SER A 15 4.52 -3.88 21.11
CA SER A 15 3.26 -3.91 20.38
C SER A 15 3.57 -4.38 18.97
N LEU A 16 3.51 -5.69 18.77
CA LEU A 16 3.50 -6.29 17.42
C LEU A 16 2.14 -5.97 16.81
N ILE A 17 2.04 -4.84 16.14
CA ILE A 17 0.89 -4.54 15.29
C ILE A 17 1.14 -5.27 13.99
N ALA A 18 0.56 -6.48 13.87
CA ALA A 18 0.57 -7.24 12.63
C ALA A 18 -0.20 -6.44 11.55
N GLY A 19 0.41 -6.27 10.38
CA GLY A 19 -0.27 -5.72 9.20
C GLY A 19 -0.02 -4.25 8.92
N ASP A 20 0.99 -3.63 9.52
CA ASP A 20 1.30 -2.22 9.32
C ASP A 20 2.23 -1.90 8.14
N ALA A 21 2.18 -2.72 7.08
CA ALA A 21 2.77 -2.33 5.80
C ALA A 21 2.20 -0.98 5.29
N ALA A 22 1.03 -0.59 5.79
CA ALA A 22 0.36 0.67 5.46
C ALA A 22 0.89 1.89 6.23
N LYS A 23 1.45 1.71 7.43
CA LYS A 23 1.85 2.85 8.28
C LYS A 23 3.11 3.57 7.81
N ASP A 24 4.02 2.84 7.20
CA ASP A 24 5.32 3.37 6.77
C ASP A 24 5.35 3.67 5.27
N LEU A 25 4.19 3.88 4.65
CA LEU A 25 4.12 4.23 3.25
C LEU A 25 4.68 5.64 3.03
N PRO A 26 5.58 5.81 2.06
CA PRO A 26 6.21 7.09 1.82
C PRO A 26 5.22 8.10 1.24
N LYS A 27 5.45 9.38 1.53
CA LYS A 27 4.80 10.45 0.78
C LYS A 27 5.39 10.51 -0.63
N PHE A 28 4.52 10.75 -1.60
CA PHE A 28 4.97 11.01 -2.96
C PHE A 28 5.68 12.37 -3.02
N SER A 29 6.84 12.37 -3.64
CA SER A 29 7.56 13.58 -3.96
C SER A 29 8.27 13.43 -5.30
N GLY A 30 8.33 14.50 -6.07
CA GLY A 30 8.96 14.48 -7.39
C GLY A 30 7.98 14.09 -8.49
N SER A 31 8.47 13.36 -9.49
CA SER A 31 7.73 13.03 -10.71
C SER A 31 7.86 11.58 -11.17
N ASP A 32 8.51 10.74 -10.39
CA ASP A 32 8.70 9.34 -10.75
C ASP A 32 7.58 8.47 -10.16
N TYR A 33 6.49 8.40 -10.89
CA TYR A 33 5.31 7.63 -10.50
C TYR A 33 5.55 6.11 -10.54
N GLN A 34 6.40 5.64 -11.45
CA GLN A 34 6.76 4.23 -11.53
C GLN A 34 7.55 3.80 -10.28
N LYS A 35 8.49 4.63 -9.86
CA LYS A 35 9.22 4.39 -8.63
C LYS A 35 8.29 4.39 -7.42
N TYR A 36 7.32 5.30 -7.37
CA TYR A 36 6.35 5.33 -6.27
C TYR A 36 5.48 4.09 -6.22
N TRP A 37 5.07 3.56 -7.38
CA TRP A 37 4.40 2.26 -7.43
C TRP A 37 5.24 1.19 -6.75
N THR A 38 6.52 1.09 -7.10
CA THR A 38 7.44 0.11 -6.53
C THR A 38 7.63 0.29 -5.02
N ASP A 39 7.77 1.53 -4.57
CA ASP A 39 8.07 1.84 -3.16
C ASP A 39 6.84 1.71 -2.24
N ALA A 40 5.65 1.97 -2.74
CA ALA A 40 4.44 2.04 -1.94
C ALA A 40 3.38 1.01 -2.33
N CYS A 41 2.92 1.04 -3.56
CA CYS A 41 1.74 0.28 -4.00
C CYS A 41 2.04 -1.22 -4.15
N SER A 42 3.25 -1.56 -4.60
CA SER A 42 3.65 -2.94 -4.87
C SER A 42 3.66 -3.83 -3.62
N ARG A 43 3.72 -3.26 -2.44
CA ARG A 43 3.71 -4.02 -1.18
C ARG A 43 2.47 -4.90 -1.03
N CYS A 44 1.34 -4.45 -1.55
CA CYS A 44 0.07 -5.18 -1.54
C CYS A 44 -0.39 -5.59 -2.93
N HIS A 45 -0.09 -4.77 -3.94
CA HIS A 45 -0.54 -5.00 -5.31
C HIS A 45 0.46 -5.77 -6.19
N GLY A 46 1.69 -5.98 -5.71
CA GLY A 46 2.75 -6.62 -6.47
C GLY A 46 3.43 -5.69 -7.47
N ALA A 47 4.66 -6.01 -7.84
CA ALA A 47 5.43 -5.21 -8.79
C ALA A 47 4.76 -5.11 -10.17
N ASN A 48 4.06 -6.18 -10.58
CA ASN A 48 3.32 -6.28 -11.84
C ASN A 48 1.81 -6.02 -11.69
N GLY A 49 1.34 -5.60 -10.53
CA GLY A 49 -0.06 -5.31 -10.28
C GLY A 49 -0.95 -6.53 -10.05
N SER A 50 -0.40 -7.74 -9.92
CA SER A 50 -1.18 -8.99 -9.78
C SER A 50 -1.66 -9.28 -8.35
N GLY A 51 -1.20 -8.54 -7.35
CA GLY A 51 -1.42 -8.87 -5.94
C GLY A 51 -0.58 -10.04 -5.44
N ARG A 52 0.45 -10.43 -6.19
CA ARG A 52 1.31 -11.57 -5.91
C ARG A 52 2.78 -11.17 -5.92
N ASP A 53 3.60 -11.91 -5.21
CA ASP A 53 5.05 -11.79 -5.28
C ASP A 53 5.62 -12.42 -6.56
N ASN A 54 6.94 -12.33 -6.73
CA ASN A 54 7.62 -12.87 -7.91
C ASN A 54 7.56 -14.40 -8.01
N SER A 55 7.22 -15.10 -6.92
CA SER A 55 7.03 -16.54 -6.91
C SER A 55 5.58 -16.97 -7.20
N GLY A 56 4.68 -15.99 -7.36
CA GLY A 56 3.26 -16.22 -7.60
C GLY A 56 2.43 -16.42 -6.33
N LYS A 57 3.02 -16.21 -5.15
CA LYS A 57 2.27 -16.27 -3.89
C LYS A 57 1.49 -14.98 -3.67
N PRO A 58 0.24 -15.05 -3.16
CA PRO A 58 -0.49 -13.88 -2.74
C PRO A 58 0.30 -13.07 -1.71
N LEU A 59 0.37 -11.76 -1.90
CA LEU A 59 0.96 -10.86 -0.93
C LEU A 59 0.05 -10.72 0.29
N PRO A 60 0.59 -10.39 1.48
CA PRO A 60 -0.22 -10.01 2.63
C PRO A 60 -1.18 -8.89 2.23
N ASP A 61 -2.44 -8.99 2.67
CA ASP A 61 -3.46 -8.02 2.32
C ASP A 61 -3.64 -7.83 0.80
N ASN A 62 -3.48 -8.93 0.03
CA ASN A 62 -3.41 -8.91 -1.42
C ASN A 62 -4.45 -7.96 -2.02
N GLY A 63 -3.93 -6.97 -2.72
CA GLY A 63 -4.74 -5.94 -3.34
C GLY A 63 -5.45 -6.44 -4.60
N PHE A 64 -6.19 -5.53 -5.21
CA PHE A 64 -6.85 -5.76 -6.48
C PHE A 64 -5.83 -6.23 -7.54
N ASP A 65 -6.22 -7.24 -8.30
CA ASP A 65 -5.43 -7.74 -9.42
C ASP A 65 -5.66 -6.90 -10.66
N PHE A 66 -4.73 -5.99 -10.93
CA PHE A 66 -4.78 -5.12 -12.12
C PHE A 66 -4.48 -5.86 -13.42
N THR A 67 -3.95 -7.08 -13.36
CA THR A 67 -3.67 -7.88 -14.56
C THR A 67 -4.91 -8.56 -15.12
N ASP A 68 -5.97 -8.67 -14.33
CA ASP A 68 -7.26 -9.17 -14.82
C ASP A 68 -8.00 -8.05 -15.58
N SER A 69 -7.89 -8.08 -16.89
CA SER A 69 -8.48 -7.05 -17.75
C SER A 69 -10.00 -6.95 -17.63
N ARG A 70 -10.68 -8.05 -17.34
CA ARG A 70 -12.15 -8.04 -17.14
C ARG A 70 -12.54 -7.25 -15.91
N LYS A 71 -11.80 -7.41 -14.82
CA LYS A 71 -12.02 -6.64 -13.59
C LYS A 71 -11.59 -5.19 -13.75
N ALA A 72 -10.41 -4.96 -14.34
CA ALA A 72 -9.88 -3.62 -14.54
C ALA A 72 -10.78 -2.77 -15.44
N ASN A 73 -11.30 -3.35 -16.53
CA ASN A 73 -12.13 -2.62 -17.48
C ASN A 73 -13.54 -2.28 -16.94
N LYS A 74 -13.99 -2.91 -15.88
CA LYS A 74 -15.25 -2.56 -15.20
C LYS A 74 -15.13 -1.32 -14.31
N LYS A 75 -13.92 -0.90 -13.98
CA LYS A 75 -13.67 0.26 -13.11
C LYS A 75 -13.30 1.47 -13.95
N LYS A 76 -13.88 2.61 -13.60
CA LYS A 76 -13.52 3.91 -14.16
C LYS A 76 -12.25 4.42 -13.50
N ASP A 77 -11.51 5.26 -14.19
CA ASP A 77 -10.34 5.94 -13.62
C ASP A 77 -10.70 6.69 -12.33
N SER A 78 -11.85 7.37 -12.34
CA SER A 78 -12.36 8.11 -11.17
C SER A 78 -12.63 7.21 -9.96
N ASP A 79 -13.03 5.96 -10.16
CA ASP A 79 -13.22 4.99 -9.06
C ASP A 79 -11.88 4.67 -8.41
N TRP A 80 -10.85 4.45 -9.21
CA TRP A 80 -9.52 4.16 -8.70
C TRP A 80 -8.88 5.36 -8.01
N VAL A 81 -9.08 6.56 -8.54
CA VAL A 81 -8.62 7.79 -7.88
C VAL A 81 -9.28 7.94 -6.52
N LYS A 82 -10.58 7.76 -6.44
CA LYS A 82 -11.33 7.85 -5.19
C LYS A 82 -10.87 6.81 -4.16
N ILE A 83 -10.75 5.55 -4.56
CA ILE A 83 -10.29 4.46 -3.69
C ILE A 83 -8.88 4.74 -3.18
N THR A 84 -8.00 5.22 -4.03
CA THR A 84 -6.63 5.53 -3.64
C THR A 84 -6.58 6.67 -2.63
N LEU A 85 -7.34 7.73 -2.84
CA LEU A 85 -7.37 8.88 -1.92
C LEU A 85 -8.05 8.56 -0.59
N GLU A 86 -9.17 7.87 -0.62
CA GLU A 86 -10.01 7.62 0.56
C GLU A 86 -9.72 6.30 1.26
N GLY A 87 -9.10 5.34 0.57
CA GLY A 87 -8.91 3.97 1.04
C GLY A 87 -10.17 3.13 0.90
N LYS A 88 -9.99 1.83 1.02
CA LYS A 88 -11.08 0.86 1.02
C LYS A 88 -10.61 -0.45 1.66
N ASP A 89 -11.40 -0.99 2.61
CA ASP A 89 -11.06 -2.21 3.32
C ASP A 89 -9.66 -2.13 3.95
N LYS A 90 -8.73 -2.99 3.54
CA LYS A 90 -7.34 -2.98 4.03
C LYS A 90 -6.44 -1.96 3.33
N MET A 91 -6.90 -1.37 2.24
CA MET A 91 -6.15 -0.34 1.54
C MET A 91 -6.22 0.98 2.30
N PRO A 92 -5.09 1.56 2.71
CA PRO A 92 -5.09 2.84 3.42
C PRO A 92 -5.43 4.00 2.49
N ALA A 93 -5.88 5.10 3.07
CA ALA A 93 -6.09 6.34 2.35
C ALA A 93 -4.76 7.02 2.03
N PHE A 94 -4.60 7.50 0.82
CA PHE A 94 -3.40 8.19 0.34
C PHE A 94 -3.54 9.71 0.26
N LYS A 95 -4.67 10.28 0.68
CA LYS A 95 -4.91 11.73 0.61
C LYS A 95 -3.84 12.57 1.31
N ASP A 96 -3.20 12.03 2.35
CA ASP A 96 -2.12 12.71 3.08
C ASP A 96 -0.73 12.44 2.46
N LYS A 97 -0.66 11.61 1.44
CA LYS A 97 0.59 11.16 0.80
C LYS A 97 0.72 11.58 -0.64
N MET A 98 -0.39 11.79 -1.32
CA MET A 98 -0.44 12.18 -2.74
C MET A 98 -1.54 13.21 -2.95
N ALA A 99 -1.27 14.20 -3.80
CA ALA A 99 -2.30 15.09 -4.32
C ALA A 99 -3.21 14.33 -5.31
N PRO A 100 -4.48 14.73 -5.47
CA PRO A 100 -5.38 14.09 -6.45
C PRO A 100 -4.82 14.05 -7.87
N ALA A 101 -4.15 15.11 -8.32
CA ALA A 101 -3.50 15.16 -9.63
C ALA A 101 -2.39 14.10 -9.79
N ASP A 102 -1.66 13.80 -8.71
CA ASP A 102 -0.62 12.77 -8.72
C ASP A 102 -1.24 11.37 -8.78
N VAL A 103 -2.34 11.14 -8.08
CA VAL A 103 -3.08 9.87 -8.19
C VAL A 103 -3.57 9.65 -9.61
N GLU A 104 -4.10 10.68 -10.27
CA GLU A 104 -4.53 10.60 -11.67
C GLU A 104 -3.38 10.18 -12.60
N LYS A 105 -2.16 10.62 -12.33
CA LYS A 105 -0.97 10.23 -13.10
C LYS A 105 -0.49 8.81 -12.82
N MET A 106 -0.91 8.22 -11.72
CA MET A 106 -0.68 6.79 -11.45
C MET A 106 -1.60 5.88 -12.28
N ILE A 107 -2.76 6.35 -12.70
CA ILE A 107 -3.76 5.54 -13.39
C ILE A 107 -3.22 4.89 -14.66
N PRO A 108 -2.50 5.59 -15.55
CA PRO A 108 -1.92 4.95 -16.74
C PRO A 108 -0.97 3.79 -16.41
N ILE A 109 -0.24 3.87 -15.31
CA ILE A 109 0.63 2.77 -14.83
C ILE A 109 -0.21 1.56 -14.47
N MET A 110 -1.28 1.76 -13.71
CA MET A 110 -2.21 0.69 -13.34
C MET A 110 -2.90 0.06 -14.57
N ARG A 111 -3.31 0.86 -15.53
CA ARG A 111 -3.95 0.39 -16.77
C ARG A 111 -3.01 -0.46 -17.61
N LYS A 112 -1.72 -0.18 -17.62
CA LYS A 112 -0.73 -0.98 -18.35
C LYS A 112 -0.63 -2.42 -17.85
N PHE A 113 -0.91 -2.68 -16.60
CA PHE A 113 -0.87 -4.05 -16.07
C PHE A 113 -1.94 -4.94 -16.71
N ALA A 114 -3.08 -4.38 -17.10
CA ALA A 114 -4.17 -5.09 -17.76
C ALA A 114 -4.02 -5.17 -19.29
N ALA A 115 -3.06 -4.45 -19.87
CA ALA A 115 -2.91 -4.29 -21.31
C ALA A 115 -2.09 -5.41 -21.98
N LYS A 116 -1.99 -6.57 -21.35
CA LYS A 116 -1.25 -7.72 -21.90
C LYS A 116 -2.16 -8.64 -22.70
#